data_5f5ba8d41ef169b29ff6ec024049afe2
#
_entry.id   5f5ba8d41ef169b29ff6ec024049afe2
#
_cell.length_a   1.000
_cell.length_b   1.000
_cell.length_c   1.000
_cell.angle_alpha   90.00
_cell.angle_beta   90.00
_cell.angle_gamma   90.00
#
_symmetry.space_group_name_H-M   'P 1'
#
loop_
_entity.id
_entity.type
_entity.pdbx_description
1 polymer ?
#
loop_
_entity_poly.entity_id
_entity_poly.type
_entity_poly.pdbx_seq_one_letter_code
_entity_poly.pdbx_strand_id
1 'polypeptide(L)' 'CIRDRAVLGEEERRIVLLHTAGLKHREIGQALGLPLATVLSKYHRALKKMRAYMEGDDAR' A
#
# COMPACT_ATOMS: atom_id res chain seq x y z
N CYS A 1 13.42 -2.19 6.10
CA CYS A 1 13.86 -1.35 7.08
C CYS A 1 13.24 0.00 7.14
N ILE A 2 13.91 0.87 7.80
CA ILE A 2 13.38 2.19 8.00
C ILE A 2 13.20 2.92 6.71
N ARG A 3 14.07 2.70 5.81
CA ARG A 3 13.97 3.35 4.53
C ARG A 3 12.72 3.03 3.81
N ASP A 4 12.15 1.91 4.11
CA ASP A 4 10.92 1.52 3.47
C ASP A 4 9.85 2.55 3.69
N ARG A 5 9.93 3.25 4.79
CA ARG A 5 8.95 4.27 5.06
C ARG A 5 8.98 5.36 4.03
N ALA A 6 10.14 5.62 3.50
CA ALA A 6 10.25 6.64 2.48
C ALA A 6 9.61 6.18 1.19
N VAL A 7 9.57 4.89 0.98
CA VAL A 7 8.96 4.35 -0.23
C VAL A 7 7.46 4.39 -0.14
N LEU A 8 6.92 4.00 1.01
CA LEU A 8 5.48 3.94 1.19
C LEU A 8 5.03 4.94 2.23
N GLY A 9 3.92 5.61 1.94
CA GLY A 9 3.31 6.46 2.92
C GLY A 9 2.72 5.61 4.04
N GLU A 10 2.41 6.27 5.14
CA GLU A 10 1.87 5.58 6.28
C GLU A 10 0.55 4.90 5.95
N GLU A 11 -0.30 5.61 5.25
CA GLU A 11 -1.59 5.04 4.87
C GLU A 11 -1.42 3.88 3.93
N GLU A 12 -0.52 4.01 2.99
CA GLU A 12 -0.29 2.94 2.04
C GLU A 12 0.19 1.70 2.74
N ARG A 13 1.08 1.88 3.70
CA ARG A 13 1.58 0.75 4.46
C ARG A 13 0.45 0.07 5.23
N ARG A 14 -0.39 0.86 5.86
CA ARG A 14 -1.50 0.30 6.61
C ARG A 14 -2.44 -0.48 5.72
N ILE A 15 -2.72 0.06 4.56
CA ILE A 15 -3.62 -0.62 3.63
C ILE A 15 -3.04 -1.96 3.22
N VAL A 16 -1.76 -1.98 2.90
CA VAL A 16 -1.12 -3.22 2.51
C VAL A 16 -1.11 -4.22 3.66
N LEU A 17 -0.80 -3.74 4.84
CA LEU A 17 -0.77 -4.62 6.01
C LEU A 17 -2.13 -5.23 6.30
N LEU A 18 -3.16 -4.40 6.26
CA LEU A 18 -4.50 -4.89 6.52
C LEU A 18 -4.95 -5.86 5.46
N HIS A 19 -4.59 -5.58 4.23
CA HIS A 19 -4.94 -6.48 3.15
C HIS A 19 -4.23 -7.82 3.32
N THR A 20 -2.99 -7.78 3.72
CA THR A 20 -2.23 -9.00 3.96
C THR A 20 -2.84 -9.79 5.11
N ALA A 21 -3.41 -9.10 6.07
CA ALA A 21 -4.05 -9.74 7.20
C ALA A 21 -5.36 -10.41 6.83
N GLY A 22 -5.84 -10.19 5.61
CA GLY A 22 -7.05 -10.85 5.17
C GLY A 22 -8.25 -9.93 5.03
N LEU A 23 -8.06 -8.66 5.20
CA LEU A 23 -9.15 -7.72 5.09
C LEU A 23 -9.38 -7.33 3.65
N LYS A 24 -10.63 -7.11 3.33
CA LYS A 24 -10.96 -6.65 1.99
C LYS A 24 -10.82 -5.15 1.91
N HIS A 25 -10.64 -4.65 0.71
CA HIS A 25 -10.46 -3.21 0.53
C HIS A 25 -11.59 -2.42 1.16
N ARG A 26 -12.80 -2.93 1.06
CA ARG A 26 -13.94 -2.26 1.66
C ARG A 26 -13.78 -2.17 3.18
N GLU A 27 -13.33 -3.25 3.77
CA GLU A 27 -13.13 -3.27 5.21
C GLU A 27 -11.99 -2.36 5.61
N ILE A 28 -10.96 -2.34 4.81
CA ILE A 28 -9.84 -1.45 5.07
C ILE A 28 -10.30 0.00 5.03
N GLY A 29 -11.11 0.33 4.03
CA GLY A 29 -11.62 1.67 3.92
C GLY A 29 -12.43 2.07 5.15
N GLN A 30 -13.23 1.16 5.64
CA GLN A 30 -14.02 1.45 6.83
C GLN A 30 -13.14 1.63 8.05
N ALA A 31 -12.12 0.79 8.16
CA ALA A 31 -11.22 0.88 9.31
C ALA A 31 -10.45 2.19 9.31
N LEU A 32 -10.08 2.67 8.14
CA LEU A 32 -9.30 3.88 8.03
C LEU A 32 -10.14 5.12 7.79
N GLY A 33 -11.43 4.93 7.56
CA GLY A 33 -12.31 6.07 7.28
C GLY A 33 -12.10 6.64 5.90
N LEU A 34 -11.75 5.79 4.95
CA LEU A 34 -11.51 6.23 3.59
C LEU A 34 -12.51 5.60 2.62
N PRO A 35 -12.83 6.29 1.53
CA PRO A 35 -13.68 5.71 0.51
C PRO A 35 -12.99 4.54 -0.17
N LEU A 36 -13.79 3.62 -0.68
CA LEU A 36 -13.23 2.46 -1.35
C LEU A 36 -12.32 2.88 -2.51
N ALA A 37 -12.74 3.85 -3.27
CA ALA A 37 -11.93 4.30 -4.41
C ALA A 37 -10.56 4.77 -3.95
N THR A 38 -10.53 5.48 -2.84
CA THR A 38 -9.26 5.98 -2.31
C THR A 38 -8.39 4.81 -1.86
N VAL A 39 -9.00 3.85 -1.20
CA VAL A 39 -8.25 2.68 -0.74
C VAL A 39 -7.64 1.96 -1.92
N LEU A 40 -8.42 1.74 -2.96
CA LEU A 40 -7.92 1.07 -4.15
C LEU A 40 -6.77 1.83 -4.79
N SER A 41 -6.93 3.13 -4.91
CA SER A 41 -5.88 3.94 -5.49
C SER A 41 -4.59 3.84 -4.70
N LYS A 42 -4.72 3.98 -3.39
CA LYS A 42 -3.54 3.91 -2.54
C LYS A 42 -2.92 2.53 -2.56
N TYR A 43 -3.76 1.52 -2.59
CA TYR A 43 -3.26 0.15 -2.64
C TYR A 43 -2.48 -0.10 -3.93
N HIS A 44 -3.03 0.34 -5.04
CA HIS A 44 -2.35 0.17 -6.32
C HIS A 44 -1.03 0.92 -6.35
N ARG A 45 -1.03 2.11 -5.77
CA ARG A 45 0.20 2.88 -5.70
C ARG A 45 1.23 2.16 -4.85
N ALA A 46 0.78 1.62 -3.73
CA ALA A 46 1.69 0.92 -2.84
C ALA A 46 2.30 -0.28 -3.54
N LEU A 47 1.48 -1.04 -4.24
CA LEU A 47 1.98 -2.18 -4.97
C LEU A 47 2.98 -1.77 -6.03
N LYS A 48 2.66 -0.71 -6.72
CA LYS A 48 3.56 -0.22 -7.76
C LYS A 48 4.89 0.19 -7.19
N LYS A 49 4.85 0.88 -6.07
CA LYS A 49 6.08 1.31 -5.43
C LYS A 49 6.89 0.13 -4.93
N MET A 50 6.22 -0.83 -4.33
CA MET A 50 6.92 -2.00 -3.84
C MET A 50 7.55 -2.78 -4.98
N ARG A 51 6.82 -2.89 -6.07
CA ARG A 51 7.35 -3.61 -7.22
C ARG A 51 8.57 -2.88 -7.78
N ALA A 52 8.45 -1.59 -7.91
CA ALA A 52 9.56 -0.80 -8.41
C ALA A 52 10.76 -0.91 -7.49
N TYR A 53 10.51 -0.97 -6.21
CA TYR A 53 11.56 -1.08 -5.23
C TYR A 53 12.31 -2.40 -5.38
N MET A 54 11.57 -3.47 -5.60
CA MET A 54 12.17 -4.77 -5.71
C MET A 54 12.84 -4.99 -7.06
N GLU A 55 12.21 -4.51 -8.10
CA GLU A 55 12.74 -4.69 -9.44
C GLU A 55 13.46 -3.48 -9.97
N GLY A 56 13.25 -2.36 -9.31
CA GLY A 56 13.79 -1.12 -9.80
C GLY A 56 15.27 -1.15 -10.05
N ASP A 57 15.96 -1.79 -9.19
CA ASP A 57 17.40 -1.88 -9.33
C ASP A 57 17.76 -2.50 -10.65
N ASP A 58 17.09 -3.56 -10.97
CA ASP A 58 17.37 -4.23 -12.22
C ASP A 58 17.01 -3.37 -13.39
N ALA A 59 15.92 -2.69 -13.26
CA ALA A 59 15.46 -1.87 -14.35
C ALA A 59 16.38 -0.71 -14.58
N ARG A 60 17.08 -0.31 -13.55
CA ARG A 60 18.05 0.77 -13.72
C ARG A 60 19.30 0.22 -14.30
#